data_bcfcdcce043e4a1c6270240e263a0106
#
_entry.id   bcfcdcce043e4a1c6270240e263a0106
#
_cell.length_a   1.000
_cell.length_b   1.000
_cell.length_c   1.000
_cell.angle_alpha   90.00
_cell.angle_beta   90.00
_cell.angle_gamma   90.00
#
_symmetry.space_group_name_H-M   'P 1'
#
loop_
_entity.id
_entity.type
_entity.pdbx_description
1 polymer ?
#
loop_
_entity_poly.entity_id
_entity_poly.type
_entity_poly.pdbx_seq_one_letter_code
_entity_poly.pdbx_strand_id
1 'polypeptide(L)'
;MSNKEIVEAIRANEKQDKELIQFFAPFDTEFFKEKVRINNRHLNFFSDPDSKKNFIKMIEVMENIELSITPHQKYKLFLFLCNAERYKENLPAIEQLFLIVLGLKVKLRLEVHEIDETVYLSVGSGCIGQTLGLNGLMISETDDLTATIILDTPTDDYEEVKTHLSNVRRILEFFILSTRNIEVDYLVCGETDFILGENRLGYNMNL
;
A
#
# COMPACT_ATOMS: atom_id res chain seq x y z
N MET A 1 -51.93 10.00 38.61
CA MET A 1 -52.34 9.28 37.39
C MET A 1 -53.12 8.04 37.75
N SER A 2 -54.35 7.93 37.25
CA SER A 2 -55.18 6.75 37.44
C SER A 2 -54.67 5.60 36.60
N ASN A 3 -54.86 4.35 37.02
CA ASN A 3 -54.45 3.17 36.24
C ASN A 3 -55.10 3.16 34.84
N LYS A 4 -56.27 3.78 34.65
CA LYS A 4 -56.88 3.96 33.35
C LYS A 4 -56.08 4.91 32.44
N GLU A 5 -55.61 6.03 32.96
CA GLU A 5 -54.80 7.01 32.21
C GLU A 5 -53.47 6.42 31.75
N ILE A 6 -52.86 5.56 32.57
CA ILE A 6 -51.61 4.87 32.20
C ILE A 6 -51.87 3.89 31.04
N VAL A 7 -52.94 3.11 31.09
CA VAL A 7 -53.28 2.14 30.03
C VAL A 7 -53.62 2.86 28.71
N GLU A 8 -54.35 3.99 28.78
CA GLU A 8 -54.65 4.80 27.58
C GLU A 8 -53.37 5.42 26.98
N ALA A 9 -52.44 5.92 27.82
CA ALA A 9 -51.18 6.45 27.34
C ALA A 9 -50.29 5.37 26.66
N ILE A 10 -50.27 4.16 27.23
CA ILE A 10 -49.53 3.03 26.62
C ILE A 10 -50.13 2.67 25.24
N ARG A 11 -51.46 2.58 25.14
CA ARG A 11 -52.14 2.28 23.86
C ARG A 11 -51.92 3.37 22.81
N ALA A 12 -51.92 4.64 23.23
CA ALA A 12 -51.62 5.76 22.34
C ALA A 12 -50.20 5.71 21.78
N ASN A 13 -49.22 5.41 22.67
CA ASN A 13 -47.85 5.24 22.25
C ASN A 13 -47.65 4.05 21.29
N GLU A 14 -48.27 2.90 21.59
CA GLU A 14 -48.22 1.72 20.70
C GLU A 14 -48.83 2.00 19.33
N LYS A 15 -49.88 2.82 19.25
CA LYS A 15 -50.49 3.24 17.99
C LYS A 15 -49.56 4.18 17.22
N GLN A 16 -48.94 5.14 17.91
CA GLN A 16 -48.00 6.07 17.33
C GLN A 16 -46.74 5.35 16.81
N ASP A 17 -46.23 4.37 17.56
CA ASP A 17 -45.09 3.56 17.13
C ASP A 17 -45.41 2.75 15.86
N LYS A 18 -46.59 2.17 15.77
CA LYS A 18 -47.05 1.47 14.56
C LYS A 18 -47.17 2.40 13.36
N GLU A 19 -47.69 3.59 13.54
CA GLU A 19 -47.82 4.61 12.48
C GLU A 19 -46.44 5.07 12.02
N LEU A 20 -45.48 5.27 12.94
CA LEU A 20 -44.09 5.59 12.60
C LEU A 20 -43.39 4.46 11.85
N ILE A 21 -43.53 3.23 12.29
CA ILE A 21 -43.00 2.06 11.59
C ILE A 21 -43.56 1.97 10.17
N GLN A 22 -44.86 2.15 9.98
CA GLN A 22 -45.48 2.14 8.65
C GLN A 22 -45.02 3.28 7.77
N PHE A 23 -44.76 4.45 8.33
CA PHE A 23 -44.23 5.60 7.61
C PHE A 23 -42.80 5.36 7.13
N PHE A 24 -41.96 4.77 7.97
CA PHE A 24 -40.55 4.54 7.62
C PHE A 24 -40.31 3.24 6.82
N ALA A 25 -41.20 2.26 6.84
CA ALA A 25 -41.04 0.99 6.14
C ALA A 25 -40.69 1.11 4.63
N PRO A 26 -41.27 2.04 3.84
CA PRO A 26 -40.88 2.25 2.46
C PRO A 26 -39.45 2.72 2.32
N PHE A 27 -39.00 3.62 3.20
CA PHE A 27 -37.62 4.12 3.20
C PHE A 27 -36.64 3.01 3.54
N ASP A 28 -36.88 2.24 4.58
CA ASP A 28 -36.06 1.09 4.97
C ASP A 28 -35.95 0.06 3.84
N THR A 29 -37.08 -0.16 3.13
CA THR A 29 -37.11 -1.06 1.98
C THR A 29 -36.22 -0.55 0.85
N GLU A 30 -36.28 0.74 0.52
CA GLU A 30 -35.42 1.32 -0.54
C GLU A 30 -33.94 1.36 -0.12
N PHE A 31 -33.64 1.70 1.13
CA PHE A 31 -32.28 1.60 1.66
C PHE A 31 -31.72 0.17 1.56
N PHE A 32 -32.56 -0.81 1.93
CA PHE A 32 -32.13 -2.21 1.82
C PHE A 32 -31.88 -2.63 0.36
N LYS A 33 -32.78 -2.22 -0.56
CA LYS A 33 -32.59 -2.49 -2.01
C LYS A 33 -31.32 -1.86 -2.54
N GLU A 34 -31.04 -0.60 -2.18
CA GLU A 34 -29.81 0.06 -2.61
C GLU A 34 -28.56 -0.60 -2.04
N LYS A 35 -28.59 -1.02 -0.79
CA LYS A 35 -27.50 -1.79 -0.17
C LYS A 35 -27.25 -3.11 -0.89
N VAL A 36 -28.33 -3.82 -1.26
CA VAL A 36 -28.23 -5.06 -2.06
C VAL A 36 -27.68 -4.77 -3.46
N ARG A 37 -28.14 -3.69 -4.12
CA ARG A 37 -27.62 -3.28 -5.44
C ARG A 37 -26.13 -2.95 -5.40
N ILE A 38 -25.69 -2.20 -4.40
CA ILE A 38 -24.26 -1.86 -4.22
C ILE A 38 -23.46 -3.13 -4.02
N ASN A 39 -23.89 -4.02 -3.12
CA ASN A 39 -23.19 -5.28 -2.88
C ASN A 39 -23.14 -6.17 -4.14
N ASN A 40 -24.23 -6.27 -4.89
CA ASN A 40 -24.26 -7.02 -6.15
C ASN A 40 -23.33 -6.41 -7.21
N ARG A 41 -23.25 -5.08 -7.30
CA ARG A 41 -22.28 -4.43 -8.19
C ARG A 41 -20.86 -4.78 -7.81
N HIS A 42 -20.52 -4.77 -6.52
CA HIS A 42 -19.21 -5.21 -6.04
C HIS A 42 -18.93 -6.67 -6.40
N LEU A 43 -19.86 -7.57 -6.15
CA LEU A 43 -19.70 -8.99 -6.46
C LEU A 43 -19.54 -9.23 -7.97
N ASN A 44 -20.36 -8.60 -8.79
CA ASN A 44 -20.27 -8.71 -10.25
C ASN A 44 -18.97 -8.12 -10.77
N PHE A 45 -18.52 -7.00 -10.20
CA PHE A 45 -17.27 -6.37 -10.55
C PHE A 45 -16.06 -7.30 -10.33
N PHE A 46 -16.06 -8.07 -9.25
CA PHE A 46 -15.01 -9.03 -8.96
C PHE A 46 -15.15 -10.38 -9.69
N SER A 47 -16.36 -10.73 -10.10
CA SER A 47 -16.66 -12.05 -10.69
C SER A 47 -16.56 -12.05 -12.22
N ASP A 48 -16.88 -10.93 -12.87
CA ASP A 48 -16.92 -10.83 -14.31
C ASP A 48 -15.53 -10.55 -14.91
N PRO A 49 -15.04 -11.42 -15.85
CA PRO A 49 -13.72 -11.25 -16.48
C PRO A 49 -13.55 -9.95 -17.26
N ASP A 50 -14.62 -9.46 -17.89
CA ASP A 50 -14.56 -8.21 -18.70
C ASP A 50 -14.55 -6.97 -17.81
N SER A 51 -15.26 -7.00 -16.70
CA SER A 51 -15.18 -5.95 -15.68
C SER A 51 -13.77 -5.89 -15.06
N LYS A 52 -13.12 -7.03 -14.83
CA LYS A 52 -11.72 -7.10 -14.39
C LYS A 52 -10.76 -6.44 -15.37
N LYS A 53 -10.88 -6.74 -16.66
CA LYS A 53 -10.04 -6.12 -17.72
C LYS A 53 -10.23 -4.61 -17.79
N ASN A 54 -11.46 -4.15 -17.76
CA ASN A 54 -11.78 -2.72 -17.81
C ASN A 54 -11.23 -2.00 -16.57
N PHE A 55 -11.29 -2.65 -15.45
CA PHE A 55 -10.78 -2.10 -14.20
C PHE A 55 -9.24 -2.01 -14.19
N ILE A 56 -8.55 -3.06 -14.66
CA ILE A 56 -7.10 -3.03 -14.81
C ILE A 56 -6.68 -1.89 -15.75
N LYS A 57 -7.38 -1.72 -16.89
CA LYS A 57 -7.14 -0.59 -17.79
C LYS A 57 -7.38 0.77 -17.12
N MET A 58 -8.41 0.88 -16.29
CA MET A 58 -8.69 2.10 -15.55
C MET A 58 -7.58 2.46 -14.57
N ILE A 59 -7.03 1.48 -13.85
CA ILE A 59 -5.85 1.68 -12.99
C ILE A 59 -4.65 2.13 -13.83
N GLU A 60 -4.36 1.44 -14.92
CA GLU A 60 -3.26 1.79 -15.83
C GLU A 60 -3.36 3.22 -16.37
N VAL A 61 -4.57 3.65 -16.69
CA VAL A 61 -4.82 5.02 -17.19
C VAL A 61 -4.75 6.06 -16.09
N MET A 62 -5.29 5.76 -14.91
CA MET A 62 -5.31 6.72 -13.81
C MET A 62 -3.94 7.00 -13.20
N GLU A 63 -3.05 6.03 -13.23
CA GLU A 63 -1.81 6.12 -12.48
C GLU A 63 -0.55 6.09 -13.33
N ASN A 64 -0.67 5.96 -14.65
CA ASN A 64 0.49 5.85 -15.57
C ASN A 64 1.51 4.78 -15.11
N ILE A 65 0.99 3.72 -14.45
CA ILE A 65 1.84 2.70 -13.82
C ILE A 65 2.34 1.75 -14.89
N GLU A 66 3.55 1.94 -15.31
CA GLU A 66 4.29 0.97 -16.11
C GLU A 66 4.80 -0.17 -15.19
N LEU A 67 3.89 -1.05 -14.75
CA LEU A 67 4.25 -2.26 -14.03
C LEU A 67 4.39 -3.42 -15.01
N SER A 68 5.59 -4.00 -15.07
CA SER A 68 5.87 -5.20 -15.88
C SER A 68 5.45 -6.46 -15.12
N ILE A 69 4.15 -6.61 -14.87
CA ILE A 69 3.55 -7.75 -14.17
C ILE A 69 2.40 -8.35 -14.97
N THR A 70 2.08 -9.60 -14.69
CA THR A 70 1.00 -10.32 -15.39
C THR A 70 -0.38 -9.73 -15.05
N PRO A 71 -1.39 -9.89 -15.92
CA PRO A 71 -2.76 -9.42 -15.63
C PRO A 71 -3.34 -10.00 -14.34
N HIS A 72 -2.96 -11.23 -13.98
CA HIS A 72 -3.38 -11.87 -12.74
C HIS A 72 -2.75 -11.20 -11.50
N GLN A 73 -1.48 -10.83 -11.58
CA GLN A 73 -0.79 -10.09 -10.53
C GLN A 73 -1.35 -8.67 -10.38
N LYS A 74 -1.65 -7.99 -11.48
CA LYS A 74 -2.34 -6.68 -11.46
C LYS A 74 -3.68 -6.76 -10.76
N TYR A 75 -4.46 -7.81 -11.03
CA TYR A 75 -5.73 -8.02 -10.34
C TYR A 75 -5.58 -8.25 -8.84
N LYS A 76 -4.60 -9.07 -8.43
CA LYS A 76 -4.29 -9.26 -7.00
C LYS A 76 -3.88 -7.93 -6.34
N LEU A 77 -2.97 -7.19 -6.96
CA LEU A 77 -2.52 -5.89 -6.46
C LEU A 77 -3.71 -4.93 -6.26
N PHE A 78 -4.63 -4.92 -7.22
CA PHE A 78 -5.83 -4.12 -7.11
C PHE A 78 -6.68 -4.45 -5.87
N LEU A 79 -6.84 -5.72 -5.53
CA LEU A 79 -7.58 -6.10 -4.32
C LEU A 79 -6.95 -5.51 -3.04
N PHE A 80 -5.62 -5.41 -3.00
CA PHE A 80 -4.91 -4.75 -1.90
C PHE A 80 -5.09 -3.24 -1.93
N LEU A 81 -5.05 -2.62 -3.11
CA LEU A 81 -5.27 -1.17 -3.27
C LEU A 81 -6.68 -0.74 -2.84
N CYS A 82 -7.70 -1.57 -3.05
CA CYS A 82 -9.05 -1.30 -2.54
C CYS A 82 -9.12 -1.15 -1.01
N ASN A 83 -8.15 -1.72 -0.29
CA ASN A 83 -8.03 -1.64 1.16
C ASN A 83 -6.72 -0.97 1.58
N ALA A 84 -6.18 -0.07 0.77
CA ALA A 84 -4.87 0.54 0.97
C ALA A 84 -4.69 1.16 2.36
N GLU A 85 -5.75 1.74 2.94
CA GLU A 85 -5.72 2.33 4.28
C GLU A 85 -5.23 1.36 5.37
N ARG A 86 -5.53 0.05 5.22
CA ARG A 86 -5.12 -0.98 6.18
C ARG A 86 -3.67 -1.42 6.01
N TYR A 87 -3.13 -1.22 4.81
CA TYR A 87 -1.78 -1.64 4.46
C TYR A 87 -0.77 -0.50 4.52
N LYS A 88 -1.26 0.76 4.51
CA LYS A 88 -0.40 1.94 4.52
C LYS A 88 0.48 1.94 5.77
N GLU A 89 1.80 2.08 5.59
CA GLU A 89 2.84 2.05 6.64
C GLU A 89 2.87 0.75 7.48
N ASN A 90 2.14 -0.29 7.09
CA ASN A 90 2.15 -1.58 7.77
C ASN A 90 3.15 -2.53 7.09
N LEU A 91 4.42 -2.43 7.46
CA LEU A 91 5.52 -3.17 6.82
C LEU A 91 5.27 -4.68 6.74
N PRO A 92 4.86 -5.39 7.82
CA PRO A 92 4.58 -6.82 7.75
C PRO A 92 3.47 -7.19 6.77
N ALA A 93 2.44 -6.33 6.64
CA ALA A 93 1.35 -6.57 5.71
C ALA A 93 1.78 -6.31 4.26
N ILE A 94 2.67 -5.35 4.03
CA ILE A 94 3.26 -5.07 2.70
C ILE A 94 4.21 -6.21 2.29
N GLU A 95 5.00 -6.77 3.21
CA GLU A 95 5.82 -7.96 2.93
C GLU A 95 4.97 -9.15 2.45
N GLN A 96 3.84 -9.41 3.11
CA GLN A 96 2.88 -10.43 2.70
C GLN A 96 2.23 -10.11 1.33
N LEU A 97 1.97 -8.85 1.04
CA LEU A 97 1.47 -8.41 -0.25
C LEU A 97 2.44 -8.80 -1.37
N PHE A 98 3.74 -8.53 -1.21
CA PHE A 98 4.75 -8.91 -2.21
C PHE A 98 4.79 -10.42 -2.47
N LEU A 99 4.71 -11.22 -1.41
CA LEU A 99 4.66 -12.67 -1.53
C LEU A 99 3.41 -13.14 -2.29
N ILE A 100 2.24 -12.56 -2.03
CA ILE A 100 0.98 -12.94 -2.67
C ILE A 100 0.87 -12.44 -4.10
N VAL A 101 1.32 -11.21 -4.38
CA VAL A 101 1.17 -10.56 -5.69
C VAL A 101 2.28 -10.99 -6.64
N LEU A 102 3.54 -10.82 -6.23
CA LEU A 102 4.71 -11.06 -7.09
C LEU A 102 5.31 -12.46 -6.91
N GLY A 103 5.03 -13.14 -5.79
CA GLY A 103 5.71 -14.37 -5.40
C GLY A 103 7.14 -14.12 -4.88
N LEU A 104 7.48 -12.87 -4.58
CA LEU A 104 8.79 -12.46 -4.11
C LEU A 104 8.83 -12.34 -2.59
N LYS A 105 9.88 -12.83 -1.97
CA LYS A 105 10.17 -12.58 -0.56
C LYS A 105 10.87 -11.22 -0.47
N VAL A 106 10.21 -10.25 0.14
CA VAL A 106 10.76 -8.91 0.37
C VAL A 106 10.80 -8.65 1.85
N LYS A 107 11.92 -8.17 2.37
CA LYS A 107 12.04 -7.67 3.75
C LYS A 107 12.10 -6.16 3.74
N LEU A 108 11.30 -5.54 4.61
CA LEU A 108 11.20 -4.10 4.76
C LEU A 108 11.80 -3.68 6.10
N ARG A 109 12.66 -2.66 6.09
CA ARG A 109 13.25 -2.07 7.29
C ARG A 109 13.18 -0.56 7.20
N LEU A 110 13.00 0.07 8.36
CA LEU A 110 13.14 1.51 8.49
C LEU A 110 14.54 1.81 9.02
N GLU A 111 15.21 2.75 8.36
CA GLU A 111 16.54 3.21 8.71
C GLU A 111 16.51 4.72 8.92
N VAL A 112 17.28 5.18 9.86
CA VAL A 112 17.33 6.61 10.17
C VAL A 112 17.91 7.36 8.98
N HIS A 113 17.17 8.33 8.45
CA HIS A 113 17.67 9.18 7.38
C HIS A 113 18.66 10.20 7.93
N GLU A 114 19.91 10.04 7.59
CA GLU A 114 20.96 11.02 7.86
C GLU A 114 21.00 12.03 6.73
N ILE A 115 20.78 13.29 7.06
CA ILE A 115 20.92 14.38 6.09
C ILE A 115 22.39 14.65 5.93
N ASP A 116 22.90 14.51 4.71
CA ASP A 116 24.29 14.83 4.37
C ASP A 116 24.71 16.19 4.91
N GLU A 117 25.90 16.24 5.53
CA GLU A 117 26.50 17.46 6.01
C GLU A 117 26.72 18.44 4.83
N THR A 118 25.78 19.34 4.63
CA THR A 118 26.08 20.53 3.86
C THR A 118 27.10 21.32 4.66
N VAL A 119 28.31 21.46 4.12
CA VAL A 119 29.37 22.25 4.75
C VAL A 119 28.95 23.71 4.75
N TYR A 120 28.30 24.12 5.82
CA TYR A 120 27.99 25.53 6.04
C TYR A 120 29.21 26.25 6.60
N LEU A 121 29.31 27.53 6.26
CA LEU A 121 30.37 28.38 6.79
C LEU A 121 30.21 28.54 8.31
N SER A 122 31.32 28.55 9.03
CA SER A 122 31.34 28.73 10.47
C SER A 122 30.80 30.11 10.86
N VAL A 123 30.30 30.24 12.10
CA VAL A 123 29.81 31.50 12.66
C VAL A 123 30.89 32.57 12.56
N GLY A 124 30.55 33.69 11.94
CA GLY A 124 31.48 34.84 11.71
C GLY A 124 32.05 34.92 10.29
N SER A 125 31.87 33.86 9.43
CA SER A 125 32.36 33.85 8.04
C SER A 125 31.25 33.85 6.99
N GLY A 126 29.97 33.83 7.40
CA GLY A 126 28.82 33.76 6.49
C GLY A 126 27.66 34.69 6.85
N CYS A 127 26.71 34.81 5.92
CA CYS A 127 25.49 35.60 6.12
C CYS A 127 24.34 34.68 6.57
N ILE A 128 23.63 35.09 7.62
CA ILE A 128 22.43 34.39 8.13
C ILE A 128 21.38 34.32 7.01
N GLY A 129 20.84 33.11 6.77
CA GLY A 129 19.83 32.87 5.76
C GLY A 129 20.34 32.60 4.33
N GLN A 130 21.66 32.70 4.10
CA GLN A 130 22.28 32.39 2.80
C GLN A 130 23.37 31.32 2.88
N THR A 131 24.39 31.54 3.73
CA THR A 131 25.57 30.70 3.79
C THR A 131 25.90 30.19 5.19
N LEU A 132 25.22 30.70 6.22
CA LEU A 132 25.36 30.26 7.59
C LEU A 132 24.33 29.24 7.94
N GLY A 133 24.74 28.05 8.33
CA GLY A 133 23.89 26.96 8.82
C GLY A 133 24.51 26.25 10.01
N LEU A 134 23.79 25.34 10.60
CA LEU A 134 24.30 24.46 11.65
C LEU A 134 25.14 23.36 11.02
N ASN A 135 26.37 23.19 11.51
CA ASN A 135 27.21 22.05 11.15
C ASN A 135 26.96 20.92 12.14
N GLY A 136 26.81 19.72 11.63
CA GLY A 136 26.60 18.52 12.42
C GLY A 136 25.73 17.50 11.71
N LEU A 137 25.66 16.32 12.27
CA LEU A 137 24.78 15.26 11.78
C LEU A 137 23.34 15.69 12.02
N MET A 138 22.59 15.88 10.96
CA MET A 138 21.16 16.13 11.02
C MET A 138 20.40 14.85 10.78
N ILE A 139 19.48 14.50 11.65
CA ILE A 139 18.58 13.37 11.49
C ILE A 139 17.25 13.91 10.99
N SER A 140 16.72 13.32 9.92
CA SER A 140 15.39 13.64 9.42
C SER A 140 14.30 13.19 10.41
N GLU A 141 13.15 13.86 10.40
CA GLU A 141 11.97 13.42 11.15
C GLU A 141 11.37 12.12 10.60
N THR A 142 11.68 11.77 9.35
CA THR A 142 11.17 10.56 8.68
C THR A 142 12.32 9.62 8.39
N ASP A 143 12.18 8.36 8.81
CA ASP A 143 13.11 7.30 8.47
C ASP A 143 13.00 6.93 6.99
N ASP A 144 14.10 6.50 6.40
CA ASP A 144 14.13 5.90 5.06
C ASP A 144 13.62 4.46 5.11
N LEU A 145 13.11 3.99 3.99
CA LEU A 145 12.66 2.62 3.84
C LEU A 145 13.62 1.85 2.96
N THR A 146 14.24 0.81 3.52
CA THR A 146 15.06 -0.16 2.78
C THR A 146 14.25 -1.42 2.53
N ALA A 147 14.07 -1.78 1.26
CA ALA A 147 13.39 -2.99 0.82
C ALA A 147 14.40 -3.96 0.21
N THR A 148 14.60 -5.11 0.84
CA THR A 148 15.52 -6.15 0.36
C THR A 148 14.75 -7.31 -0.25
N ILE A 149 14.90 -7.55 -1.55
CA ILE A 149 14.35 -8.70 -2.26
C ILE A 149 15.25 -9.91 -1.99
N ILE A 150 14.68 -10.98 -1.48
CA ILE A 150 15.41 -12.22 -1.20
C ILE A 150 15.16 -13.20 -2.34
N LEU A 151 16.22 -13.49 -3.10
CA LEU A 151 16.21 -14.50 -4.16
C LEU A 151 16.74 -15.82 -3.62
N ASP A 152 15.96 -16.88 -3.73
CA ASP A 152 16.38 -18.23 -3.25
C ASP A 152 17.40 -18.89 -4.19
N THR A 153 17.47 -18.45 -5.46
CA THR A 153 18.41 -18.95 -6.47
C THR A 153 19.09 -17.79 -7.17
N PRO A 154 20.40 -17.92 -7.46
CA PRO A 154 21.09 -16.93 -8.28
C PRO A 154 20.46 -16.89 -9.69
N THR A 155 20.28 -15.69 -10.23
CA THR A 155 19.79 -15.49 -11.59
C THR A 155 20.85 -14.79 -12.41
N ASP A 156 21.03 -15.25 -13.64
CA ASP A 156 21.95 -14.63 -14.60
C ASP A 156 21.24 -13.55 -15.44
N ASP A 157 19.91 -13.45 -15.33
CA ASP A 157 19.12 -12.48 -16.06
C ASP A 157 19.02 -11.14 -15.30
N TYR A 158 19.89 -10.21 -15.68
CA TYR A 158 19.90 -8.87 -15.14
C TYR A 158 18.61 -8.08 -15.40
N GLU A 159 17.97 -8.27 -16.55
CA GLU A 159 16.76 -7.57 -16.89
C GLU A 159 15.56 -8.03 -16.02
N GLU A 160 15.57 -9.31 -15.64
CA GLU A 160 14.56 -9.83 -14.70
C GLU A 160 14.72 -9.18 -13.32
N VAL A 161 15.94 -9.12 -12.78
CA VAL A 161 16.22 -8.47 -11.49
C VAL A 161 15.84 -7.00 -11.51
N LYS A 162 16.23 -6.27 -12.55
CA LYS A 162 15.87 -4.86 -12.74
C LYS A 162 14.36 -4.65 -12.80
N THR A 163 13.65 -5.56 -13.45
CA THR A 163 12.18 -5.55 -13.50
C THR A 163 11.58 -5.75 -12.12
N HIS A 164 12.10 -6.69 -11.33
CA HIS A 164 11.66 -6.91 -9.95
C HIS A 164 11.91 -5.70 -9.06
N LEU A 165 13.12 -5.10 -9.12
CA LEU A 165 13.45 -3.87 -8.38
C LEU A 165 12.50 -2.73 -8.73
N SER A 166 12.24 -2.51 -10.03
CA SER A 166 11.32 -1.48 -10.50
C SER A 166 9.89 -1.71 -10.03
N ASN A 167 9.39 -2.96 -10.14
CA ASN A 167 8.04 -3.31 -9.71
C ASN A 167 7.86 -3.14 -8.20
N VAL A 168 8.83 -3.59 -7.40
CA VAL A 168 8.79 -3.47 -5.93
C VAL A 168 8.79 -1.99 -5.53
N ARG A 169 9.68 -1.17 -6.10
CA ARG A 169 9.73 0.26 -5.83
C ARG A 169 8.41 0.95 -6.16
N ARG A 170 7.87 0.71 -7.34
CA ARG A 170 6.59 1.27 -7.78
C ARG A 170 5.41 0.89 -6.88
N ILE A 171 5.36 -0.36 -6.45
CA ILE A 171 4.30 -0.82 -5.53
C ILE A 171 4.46 -0.16 -4.15
N LEU A 172 5.69 0.00 -3.65
CA LEU A 172 5.93 0.67 -2.37
C LEU A 172 5.45 2.13 -2.38
N GLU A 173 5.60 2.85 -3.48
CA GLU A 173 5.15 4.24 -3.63
C GLU A 173 3.65 4.43 -3.33
N PHE A 174 2.82 3.37 -3.44
CA PHE A 174 1.39 3.43 -3.08
C PHE A 174 1.11 3.28 -1.59
N PHE A 175 1.96 2.54 -0.88
CA PHE A 175 1.68 2.15 0.51
C PHE A 175 2.55 2.90 1.51
N ILE A 176 3.59 3.56 1.06
CA ILE A 176 4.53 4.30 1.89
C ILE A 176 4.31 5.80 1.72
N LEU A 177 4.57 6.57 2.78
CA LEU A 177 4.48 8.03 2.72
C LEU A 177 5.48 8.59 1.71
N SER A 178 5.05 9.56 0.90
CA SER A 178 5.86 10.20 -0.13
C SER A 178 7.06 11.00 0.40
N THR A 179 7.11 11.25 1.69
CA THR A 179 8.24 11.93 2.37
C THR A 179 9.41 11.01 2.67
N ARG A 180 9.19 9.68 2.63
CA ARG A 180 10.25 8.70 2.87
C ARG A 180 11.02 8.43 1.59
N ASN A 181 12.34 8.35 1.72
CA ASN A 181 13.16 7.81 0.64
C ASN A 181 13.01 6.28 0.62
N ILE A 182 12.92 5.69 -0.58
CA ILE A 182 12.75 4.25 -0.77
C ILE A 182 13.97 3.72 -1.50
N GLU A 183 14.74 2.88 -0.82
CA GLU A 183 15.84 2.13 -1.41
C GLU A 183 15.42 0.68 -1.60
N VAL A 184 15.73 0.12 -2.76
CA VAL A 184 15.37 -1.26 -3.08
C VAL A 184 16.63 -1.99 -3.52
N ASP A 185 16.98 -3.00 -2.74
CA ASP A 185 18.12 -3.87 -2.96
C ASP A 185 17.68 -5.32 -3.12
N TYR A 186 18.60 -6.19 -3.52
CA TYR A 186 18.35 -7.61 -3.54
C TYR A 186 19.50 -8.39 -2.91
N LEU A 187 19.13 -9.52 -2.32
CA LEU A 187 20.04 -10.46 -1.68
C LEU A 187 19.81 -11.84 -2.30
N VAL A 188 20.87 -12.45 -2.79
CA VAL A 188 20.83 -13.84 -3.26
C VAL A 188 21.21 -14.76 -2.10
N CYS A 189 20.30 -15.66 -1.73
CA CYS A 189 20.55 -16.68 -0.72
C CYS A 189 21.03 -17.95 -1.42
N GLY A 190 22.31 -18.27 -1.34
CA GLY A 190 22.88 -19.52 -1.87
C GLY A 190 24.40 -19.53 -1.73
N GLU A 191 24.97 -20.72 -1.54
CA GLU A 191 26.41 -20.90 -1.71
C GLU A 191 26.69 -20.88 -3.22
N THR A 192 27.30 -19.79 -3.68
CA THR A 192 27.76 -19.71 -5.07
C THR A 192 29.27 -19.88 -5.07
N ASP A 193 29.75 -20.94 -5.71
CA ASP A 193 31.19 -21.09 -5.95
C ASP A 193 31.67 -19.94 -6.85
N PHE A 194 32.73 -19.28 -6.42
CA PHE A 194 33.31 -18.19 -7.20
C PHE A 194 34.04 -18.76 -8.43
N ILE A 195 33.54 -18.46 -9.62
CA ILE A 195 34.17 -18.79 -10.89
C ILE A 195 34.62 -17.49 -11.55
N LEU A 196 35.90 -17.28 -11.66
CA LEU A 196 36.48 -16.07 -12.27
C LEU A 196 36.09 -15.98 -13.75
N GLY A 197 35.40 -14.91 -14.12
CA GLY A 197 34.91 -14.69 -15.49
C GLY A 197 33.43 -15.02 -15.73
N GLU A 198 32.81 -15.75 -14.85
CA GLU A 198 31.38 -16.12 -14.95
C GLU A 198 30.53 -15.40 -13.89
N ASN A 199 31.09 -15.16 -12.71
CA ASN A 199 30.36 -14.53 -11.62
C ASN A 199 30.49 -13.01 -11.66
N ARG A 200 29.37 -12.34 -11.34
CA ARG A 200 29.30 -10.88 -11.21
C ARG A 200 29.06 -10.50 -9.76
N LEU A 201 29.92 -9.64 -9.23
CA LEU A 201 29.82 -9.14 -7.86
C LEU A 201 28.44 -8.48 -7.65
N GLY A 202 27.74 -8.86 -6.59
CA GLY A 202 26.43 -8.31 -6.26
C GLY A 202 25.25 -8.92 -7.02
N TYR A 203 25.45 -9.87 -7.95
CA TYR A 203 24.39 -10.51 -8.73
C TYR A 203 24.24 -11.99 -8.44
N ASN A 204 25.31 -12.74 -8.53
CA ASN A 204 25.33 -14.15 -8.27
C ASN A 204 26.43 -14.56 -7.27
N MET A 205 26.91 -13.59 -6.51
CA MET A 205 27.91 -13.80 -5.48
C MET A 205 27.62 -12.92 -4.26
N ASN A 206 27.57 -13.54 -3.08
CA ASN A 206 27.59 -12.85 -1.79
C ASN A 206 29.04 -12.56 -1.39
N LEU A 207 29.27 -11.38 -0.82
CA LEU A 207 30.52 -11.02 -0.13
C LEU A 207 30.47 -11.46 1.31
#